data_1bd0842d7898548ddd78c304e5cd5e7f
#
_entry.id   1bd0842d7898548ddd78c304e5cd5e7f
#
_cell.length_a   1.000
_cell.length_b   1.000
_cell.length_c   1.000
_cell.angle_alpha   90.00
_cell.angle_beta   90.00
_cell.angle_gamma   90.00
#
_symmetry.space_group_name_H-M   'P 1'
#
loop_
_entity.id
_entity.type
_entity.pdbx_description
1 polymer ?
#
loop_
_entity_poly.entity_id
_entity_poly.type
_entity_poly.pdbx_seq_one_letter_code
_entity_poly.pdbx_strand_id
1 'polypeptide(L)'
;MPAPTFLTRRTLLRSTGALAGAALVHRYAADLWAAQAPAASAAKAGADALDLRRAEMAKTPIARTRLNDRLELLAGPGGNVLVLHGPDGLLLVDNFVRPAWPQLKTTLDAIGGPIKTAIDTHWHFDHADNNANVHRAGAVIVAHARTKVRLSEPHDLLGLHMDPEPADALPAETFTDARTLSANGDTLTLQYIPPAHTDTDISVRFAKANVLHLGDLFFNGIYPFIDASTGGNINGMVAGAEKALAAVDAQTRIVPGHGPLGDRASLERYRAMLATVRDRIAALKSSGKALADVQAAKPGAAYDAEWGKGFMNADAFVGLVYATL
;
A
#
# COMPACT_ATOMS: atom_id res chain seq x y z
N MET A 1 30.14 -14.27 39.98
CA MET A 1 30.47 -13.69 38.69
C MET A 1 29.91 -14.59 37.61
N PRO A 2 28.93 -14.16 36.79
CA PRO A 2 28.43 -14.98 35.68
C PRO A 2 29.40 -14.88 34.50
N ALA A 3 29.63 -16.04 33.85
CA ALA A 3 30.51 -16.16 32.69
C ALA A 3 29.94 -15.45 31.42
N PRO A 4 30.78 -14.95 30.52
CA PRO A 4 30.32 -14.30 29.31
C PRO A 4 29.76 -15.30 28.30
N THR A 5 28.54 -15.09 27.83
CA THR A 5 27.91 -15.84 26.75
C THR A 5 28.53 -15.42 25.41
N PHE A 6 29.28 -16.31 24.80
CA PHE A 6 29.83 -16.13 23.47
C PHE A 6 28.71 -16.30 22.41
N LEU A 7 28.42 -15.25 21.64
CA LEU A 7 27.59 -15.33 20.45
C LEU A 7 28.26 -16.27 19.42
N THR A 8 27.55 -17.28 18.97
CA THR A 8 28.08 -18.25 18.01
C THR A 8 28.13 -17.67 16.60
N ARG A 9 29.12 -18.08 15.78
CA ARG A 9 29.28 -17.66 14.36
C ARG A 9 27.99 -17.79 13.52
N ARG A 10 27.07 -18.70 13.90
CA ARG A 10 25.77 -18.89 13.22
C ARG A 10 24.78 -17.75 13.45
N THR A 11 24.82 -17.08 14.60
CA THR A 11 23.95 -15.94 14.91
C THR A 11 24.42 -14.69 14.19
N LEU A 12 25.75 -14.51 14.02
CA LEU A 12 26.33 -13.39 13.30
C LEU A 12 26.04 -13.45 11.79
N LEU A 13 26.09 -14.67 11.19
CA LEU A 13 25.82 -14.86 9.76
C LEU A 13 24.33 -14.66 9.38
N ARG A 14 23.41 -14.87 10.33
CA ARG A 14 21.97 -14.63 10.09
C ARG A 14 21.61 -13.15 10.15
N SER A 15 22.25 -12.36 11.00
CA SER A 15 22.00 -10.93 11.12
C SER A 15 22.62 -10.12 9.96
N THR A 16 23.81 -10.55 9.47
CA THR A 16 24.45 -9.88 8.32
C THR A 16 23.78 -10.21 6.99
N GLY A 17 23.18 -11.40 6.84
CA GLY A 17 22.43 -11.76 5.63
C GLY A 17 21.14 -10.99 5.46
N ALA A 18 20.41 -10.72 6.56
CA ALA A 18 19.15 -9.97 6.52
C ALA A 18 19.37 -8.47 6.20
N LEU A 19 20.43 -7.87 6.76
CA LEU A 19 20.78 -6.47 6.49
C LEU A 19 21.32 -6.28 5.05
N ALA A 20 22.09 -7.23 4.53
CA ALA A 20 22.58 -7.18 3.14
C ALA A 20 21.43 -7.39 2.13
N GLY A 21 20.46 -8.24 2.44
CA GLY A 21 19.26 -8.44 1.63
C GLY A 21 18.40 -7.20 1.52
N ALA A 22 18.10 -6.55 2.64
CA ALA A 22 17.31 -5.31 2.68
C ALA A 22 17.99 -4.16 1.91
N ALA A 23 19.31 -4.00 2.06
CA ALA A 23 20.08 -2.98 1.35
C ALA A 23 20.14 -3.23 -0.18
N LEU A 24 20.16 -4.51 -0.61
CA LEU A 24 20.15 -4.88 -2.02
C LEU A 24 18.78 -4.59 -2.66
N VAL A 25 17.70 -4.86 -1.96
CA VAL A 25 16.32 -4.57 -2.43
C VAL A 25 16.08 -3.09 -2.57
N HIS A 26 16.53 -2.28 -1.60
CA HIS A 26 16.40 -0.82 -1.67
C HIS A 26 17.14 -0.24 -2.87
N ARG A 27 18.37 -0.67 -3.10
CA ARG A 27 19.14 -0.24 -4.27
C ARG A 27 18.51 -0.72 -5.58
N TYR A 28 18.11 -1.98 -5.64
CA TYR A 28 17.55 -2.56 -6.85
C TYR A 28 16.19 -1.97 -7.21
N ALA A 29 15.29 -1.78 -6.23
CA ALA A 29 14.01 -1.12 -6.44
C ALA A 29 14.20 0.38 -6.80
N ALA A 30 15.15 1.07 -6.16
CA ALA A 30 15.48 2.45 -6.46
C ALA A 30 16.08 2.61 -7.87
N ASP A 31 16.98 1.71 -8.28
CA ASP A 31 17.60 1.75 -9.61
C ASP A 31 16.58 1.43 -10.72
N LEU A 32 15.67 0.49 -10.50
CA LEU A 32 14.60 0.17 -11.46
C LEU A 32 13.54 1.26 -11.54
N TRP A 33 13.21 1.88 -10.41
CA TRP A 33 12.31 3.02 -10.36
C TRP A 33 12.93 4.25 -11.04
N ALA A 34 14.21 4.52 -10.81
CA ALA A 34 14.96 5.59 -11.46
C ALA A 34 15.07 5.36 -12.98
N ALA A 35 15.18 4.10 -13.43
CA ALA A 35 15.23 3.74 -14.86
C ALA A 35 13.87 3.88 -15.57
N GLN A 36 12.77 3.87 -14.83
CA GLN A 36 11.39 4.02 -15.36
C GLN A 36 10.83 5.43 -15.16
N ALA A 37 11.45 6.25 -14.31
CA ALA A 37 11.11 7.66 -14.23
C ALA A 37 11.47 8.31 -15.59
N PRO A 38 10.59 9.14 -16.20
CA PRO A 38 10.97 9.97 -17.32
C PRO A 38 12.22 10.72 -16.90
N ALA A 39 13.27 10.69 -17.75
CA ALA A 39 14.54 11.32 -17.45
C ALA A 39 14.27 12.72 -16.90
N ALA A 40 14.37 12.87 -15.58
CA ALA A 40 14.24 14.17 -14.95
C ALA A 40 15.35 15.01 -15.58
N SER A 41 14.96 15.93 -16.44
CA SER A 41 15.92 16.93 -16.95
C SER A 41 16.70 17.42 -15.74
N ALA A 42 18.00 17.49 -15.82
CA ALA A 42 18.95 17.88 -14.77
C ALA A 42 18.68 19.33 -14.31
N ALA A 43 17.50 19.61 -13.82
CA ALA A 43 17.01 20.95 -13.57
C ALA A 43 16.23 21.05 -12.28
N LYS A 44 16.82 21.73 -11.45
CA LYS A 44 16.52 22.38 -10.19
C LYS A 44 17.17 21.68 -9.03
N ALA A 45 18.44 22.09 -8.80
CA ALA A 45 19.09 21.99 -7.51
C ALA A 45 18.11 22.42 -6.43
N GLY A 46 17.72 21.48 -5.54
CA GLY A 46 16.90 21.76 -4.37
C GLY A 46 15.45 21.22 -4.38
N ALA A 47 14.95 20.65 -5.47
CA ALA A 47 13.64 19.99 -5.41
C ALA A 47 13.77 18.59 -4.83
N ASP A 48 13.03 18.30 -3.78
CA ASP A 48 12.91 16.96 -3.21
C ASP A 48 12.32 16.00 -4.29
N ALA A 49 13.00 14.88 -4.53
CA ALA A 49 12.57 13.88 -5.49
C ALA A 49 11.16 13.34 -5.18
N LEU A 50 10.81 13.26 -3.90
CA LEU A 50 9.47 12.89 -3.45
C LEU A 50 8.44 13.94 -3.85
N ASP A 51 8.74 15.24 -3.73
CA ASP A 51 7.80 16.31 -4.12
C ASP A 51 7.60 16.34 -5.64
N LEU A 52 8.64 16.08 -6.42
CA LEU A 52 8.51 15.90 -7.87
C LEU A 52 7.60 14.71 -8.21
N ARG A 53 7.74 13.61 -7.48
CA ARG A 53 6.89 12.43 -7.65
C ARG A 53 5.44 12.73 -7.29
N ARG A 54 5.20 13.37 -6.15
CA ARG A 54 3.88 13.83 -5.71
C ARG A 54 3.21 14.75 -6.75
N ALA A 55 3.97 15.72 -7.26
CA ALA A 55 3.49 16.66 -8.27
C ALA A 55 3.12 15.97 -9.60
N GLU A 56 3.88 14.95 -10.00
CA GLU A 56 3.55 14.16 -11.19
C GLU A 56 2.26 13.35 -11.00
N MET A 57 2.14 12.64 -9.87
CA MET A 57 0.95 11.86 -9.54
C MET A 57 -0.30 12.76 -9.47
N ALA A 58 -0.18 13.97 -8.91
CA ALA A 58 -1.27 14.92 -8.77
C ALA A 58 -1.85 15.44 -10.11
N LYS A 59 -1.17 15.23 -11.24
CA LYS A 59 -1.71 15.53 -12.57
C LYS A 59 -2.81 14.57 -13.02
N THR A 60 -2.91 13.39 -12.38
CA THR A 60 -3.96 12.41 -12.69
C THR A 60 -5.32 12.96 -12.22
N PRO A 61 -6.31 13.08 -13.12
CA PRO A 61 -7.64 13.54 -12.72
C PRO A 61 -8.32 12.50 -11.83
N ILE A 62 -9.13 12.99 -10.88
CA ILE A 62 -9.96 12.09 -10.05
C ILE A 62 -11.16 11.62 -10.87
N ALA A 63 -11.22 10.30 -11.12
CA ALA A 63 -12.38 9.64 -11.70
C ALA A 63 -13.33 9.19 -10.58
N ARG A 64 -14.61 9.60 -10.67
CA ARG A 64 -15.61 9.32 -9.67
C ARG A 64 -16.56 8.23 -10.14
N THR A 65 -16.75 7.18 -9.34
CA THR A 65 -17.67 6.07 -9.59
C THR A 65 -18.60 5.86 -8.42
N ARG A 66 -19.91 6.00 -8.64
CA ARG A 66 -20.91 5.73 -7.62
C ARG A 66 -21.08 4.23 -7.43
N LEU A 67 -20.83 3.74 -6.23
CA LEU A 67 -21.03 2.33 -5.88
C LEU A 67 -22.47 2.06 -5.38
N ASN A 68 -23.04 2.95 -4.61
CA ASN A 68 -24.46 2.94 -4.20
C ASN A 68 -24.89 4.37 -3.84
N ASP A 69 -26.05 4.52 -3.20
CA ASP A 69 -26.60 5.85 -2.86
C ASP A 69 -25.76 6.65 -1.84
N ARG A 70 -24.79 6.02 -1.16
CA ARG A 70 -23.99 6.65 -0.10
C ARG A 70 -22.49 6.34 -0.19
N LEU A 71 -22.06 5.53 -1.15
CA LEU A 71 -20.67 5.12 -1.25
C LEU A 71 -20.13 5.39 -2.66
N GLU A 72 -19.03 6.11 -2.73
CA GLU A 72 -18.35 6.46 -3.96
C GLU A 72 -16.90 6.04 -3.94
N LEU A 73 -16.42 5.58 -5.08
CA LEU A 73 -15.02 5.32 -5.36
C LEU A 73 -14.45 6.49 -6.15
N LEU A 74 -13.37 7.06 -5.64
CA LEU A 74 -12.54 8.05 -6.32
C LEU A 74 -11.23 7.36 -6.72
N ALA A 75 -10.98 7.21 -8.02
CA ALA A 75 -9.71 6.70 -8.53
C ALA A 75 -8.89 7.87 -9.06
N GLY A 76 -7.63 8.00 -8.65
CA GLY A 76 -6.87 9.20 -9.01
C GLY A 76 -5.43 9.25 -8.52
N PRO A 77 -4.99 10.42 -8.05
CA PRO A 77 -3.59 10.71 -7.74
C PRO A 77 -3.02 9.89 -6.57
N GLY A 78 -2.56 8.69 -6.83
CA GLY A 78 -1.96 7.83 -5.82
C GLY A 78 -2.79 6.61 -5.45
N GLY A 79 -3.87 6.32 -6.17
CA GLY A 79 -4.63 5.09 -5.91
C GLY A 79 -6.14 5.28 -5.86
N ASN A 80 -6.79 4.56 -4.96
CA ASN A 80 -8.23 4.54 -4.79
C ASN A 80 -8.62 5.05 -3.40
N VAL A 81 -9.58 5.97 -3.36
CA VAL A 81 -10.19 6.50 -2.13
C VAL A 81 -11.67 6.14 -2.10
N LEU A 82 -12.17 5.60 -0.99
CA LEU A 82 -13.61 5.45 -0.78
C LEU A 82 -14.16 6.63 0.03
N VAL A 83 -15.35 7.10 -0.36
CA VAL A 83 -16.08 8.13 0.36
C VAL A 83 -17.47 7.61 0.71
N LEU A 84 -17.72 7.41 2.01
CA LEU A 84 -19.05 7.16 2.55
C LEU A 84 -19.66 8.49 2.98
N HIS A 85 -20.84 8.85 2.45
CA HIS A 85 -21.51 10.12 2.70
C HIS A 85 -22.94 9.94 3.21
N GLY A 86 -23.45 10.94 3.92
CA GLY A 86 -24.79 10.95 4.47
C GLY A 86 -24.95 11.96 5.61
N PRO A 87 -25.96 11.80 6.48
CA PRO A 87 -26.26 12.78 7.53
C PRO A 87 -25.13 12.98 8.54
N ASP A 88 -24.26 11.99 8.74
CA ASP A 88 -23.14 12.09 9.68
C ASP A 88 -21.93 12.84 9.06
N GLY A 89 -22.00 13.25 7.79
CA GLY A 89 -20.91 13.86 7.04
C GLY A 89 -20.14 12.84 6.18
N LEU A 90 -18.91 13.19 5.80
CA LEU A 90 -18.06 12.35 4.95
C LEU A 90 -17.10 11.53 5.80
N LEU A 91 -16.98 10.22 5.48
CA LEU A 91 -15.94 9.34 5.94
C LEU A 91 -15.13 8.89 4.72
N LEU A 92 -13.82 9.10 4.76
CA LEU A 92 -12.87 8.72 3.72
C LEU A 92 -12.10 7.49 4.15
N VAL A 93 -11.76 6.62 3.19
CA VAL A 93 -10.69 5.62 3.32
C VAL A 93 -9.61 6.00 2.31
N ASP A 94 -8.44 6.36 2.81
CA ASP A 94 -7.31 6.99 2.14
C ASP A 94 -7.59 8.42 1.63
N ASN A 95 -6.55 9.13 1.11
CA ASN A 95 -6.71 10.55 0.82
C ASN A 95 -5.76 11.12 -0.25
N PHE A 96 -5.09 10.28 -1.06
CA PHE A 96 -4.19 10.67 -2.16
C PHE A 96 -2.93 11.44 -1.73
N VAL A 97 -2.12 11.81 -2.74
CA VAL A 97 -0.91 12.64 -2.55
C VAL A 97 -1.27 14.10 -2.24
N ARG A 98 -0.44 14.76 -1.44
CA ARG A 98 -0.66 16.12 -0.91
C ARG A 98 -0.98 17.18 -1.98
N PRO A 99 -0.28 17.26 -3.11
CA PRO A 99 -0.60 18.26 -4.14
C PRO A 99 -1.95 18.04 -4.82
N ALA A 100 -2.59 16.89 -4.65
CA ALA A 100 -3.92 16.61 -5.18
C ALA A 100 -5.07 17.18 -4.31
N TRP A 101 -4.76 17.78 -3.16
CA TRP A 101 -5.77 18.33 -2.25
C TRP A 101 -6.81 19.23 -2.93
N PRO A 102 -6.45 20.20 -3.80
CA PRO A 102 -7.45 21.06 -4.42
C PRO A 102 -8.50 20.30 -5.22
N GLN A 103 -8.10 19.27 -5.99
CA GLN A 103 -9.06 18.47 -6.77
C GLN A 103 -9.84 17.49 -5.88
N LEU A 104 -9.21 16.90 -4.83
CA LEU A 104 -9.91 16.08 -3.85
C LEU A 104 -10.96 16.92 -3.11
N LYS A 105 -10.57 18.09 -2.60
CA LYS A 105 -11.50 18.99 -1.89
C LYS A 105 -12.69 19.40 -2.76
N THR A 106 -12.45 19.78 -4.02
CA THR A 106 -13.52 20.10 -4.98
C THR A 106 -14.46 18.91 -5.18
N THR A 107 -13.93 17.71 -5.28
CA THR A 107 -14.73 16.47 -5.44
C THR A 107 -15.57 16.20 -4.20
N LEU A 108 -14.97 16.33 -3.00
CA LEU A 108 -15.67 16.13 -1.72
C LEU A 108 -16.77 17.16 -1.49
N ASP A 109 -16.53 18.45 -1.87
CA ASP A 109 -17.55 19.49 -1.80
C ASP A 109 -18.73 19.22 -2.73
N ALA A 110 -18.48 18.64 -3.91
CA ALA A 110 -19.53 18.23 -4.85
C ALA A 110 -20.31 16.99 -4.37
N ILE A 111 -19.73 16.14 -3.50
CA ILE A 111 -20.45 15.08 -2.80
C ILE A 111 -21.33 15.67 -1.70
N GLY A 112 -20.79 16.64 -0.95
CA GLY A 112 -21.51 17.42 0.07
C GLY A 112 -21.36 16.87 1.49
N GLY A 113 -21.32 17.80 2.42
CA GLY A 113 -21.19 17.53 3.87
C GLY A 113 -19.76 17.77 4.39
N PRO A 114 -19.63 17.94 5.72
CA PRO A 114 -18.33 18.11 6.37
C PRO A 114 -17.54 16.80 6.39
N ILE A 115 -16.21 16.87 6.25
CA ILE A 115 -15.34 15.70 6.44
C ILE A 115 -15.26 15.43 7.95
N LYS A 116 -15.59 14.23 8.38
CA LYS A 116 -15.65 13.85 9.81
C LYS A 116 -14.61 12.81 10.18
N THR A 117 -14.29 11.89 9.26
CA THR A 117 -13.36 10.79 9.53
C THR A 117 -12.52 10.55 8.28
N ALA A 118 -11.24 10.31 8.47
CA ALA A 118 -10.34 9.75 7.47
C ALA A 118 -9.69 8.50 8.05
N ILE A 119 -9.65 7.42 7.28
CA ILE A 119 -9.06 6.15 7.67
C ILE A 119 -7.87 5.90 6.74
N ASP A 120 -6.66 5.74 7.29
CA ASP A 120 -5.49 5.36 6.50
C ASP A 120 -5.39 3.84 6.45
N THR A 121 -5.36 3.25 5.24
CA THR A 121 -5.18 1.81 5.07
C THR A 121 -3.77 1.37 5.46
N HIS A 122 -2.78 2.21 5.20
CA HIS A 122 -1.38 2.04 5.59
C HIS A 122 -0.64 3.39 5.54
N TRP A 123 0.68 3.40 5.81
CA TRP A 123 1.44 4.63 6.03
C TRP A 123 1.99 5.31 4.76
N HIS A 124 1.92 4.69 3.58
CA HIS A 124 2.53 5.26 2.37
C HIS A 124 1.91 6.60 1.97
N PHE A 125 2.75 7.45 1.40
CA PHE A 125 2.42 8.84 1.10
C PHE A 125 1.25 9.00 0.12
N ASP A 126 1.06 8.10 -0.81
CA ASP A 126 -0.04 8.15 -1.78
C ASP A 126 -1.41 7.72 -1.19
N HIS A 127 -1.44 7.32 0.06
CA HIS A 127 -2.64 6.97 0.82
C HIS A 127 -2.93 7.93 1.99
N ALA A 128 -1.87 8.46 2.66
CA ALA A 128 -1.99 9.23 3.90
C ALA A 128 -1.50 10.70 3.79
N ASP A 129 -1.05 11.15 2.62
CA ASP A 129 -0.32 12.42 2.46
C ASP A 129 -1.21 13.67 2.65
N ASN A 130 -2.54 13.54 2.48
CA ASN A 130 -3.47 14.62 2.78
C ASN A 130 -4.01 14.60 4.22
N ASN A 131 -3.44 13.81 5.13
CA ASN A 131 -3.86 13.75 6.53
C ASN A 131 -3.97 15.13 7.18
N ALA A 132 -2.96 15.99 7.05
CA ALA A 132 -3.01 17.35 7.58
C ALA A 132 -4.15 18.18 6.97
N ASN A 133 -4.41 18.02 5.67
CA ASN A 133 -5.46 18.77 4.98
C ASN A 133 -6.86 18.30 5.42
N VAL A 134 -7.11 16.98 5.51
CA VAL A 134 -8.40 16.46 5.96
C VAL A 134 -8.64 16.75 7.44
N HIS A 135 -7.57 16.73 8.28
CA HIS A 135 -7.65 17.14 9.67
C HIS A 135 -8.07 18.61 9.81
N ARG A 136 -7.40 19.53 9.09
CA ARG A 136 -7.76 20.96 9.08
C ARG A 136 -9.18 21.21 8.54
N ALA A 137 -9.69 20.30 7.70
CA ALA A 137 -11.08 20.33 7.22
C ALA A 137 -12.08 19.74 8.23
N GLY A 138 -11.62 19.26 9.40
CA GLY A 138 -12.44 18.81 10.51
C GLY A 138 -12.50 17.29 10.73
N ALA A 139 -11.69 16.50 10.01
CA ALA A 139 -11.66 15.06 10.15
C ALA A 139 -10.86 14.60 11.39
N VAL A 140 -11.33 13.52 12.01
CA VAL A 140 -10.52 12.68 12.90
C VAL A 140 -9.84 11.61 12.05
N ILE A 141 -8.51 11.49 12.15
CA ILE A 141 -7.75 10.47 11.43
C ILE A 141 -7.69 9.21 12.29
N VAL A 142 -8.06 8.08 11.68
CA VAL A 142 -8.09 6.74 12.30
C VAL A 142 -7.15 5.82 11.53
N ALA A 143 -6.24 5.13 12.21
CA ALA A 143 -5.32 4.20 11.57
C ALA A 143 -4.85 3.09 12.52
N HIS A 144 -4.12 2.11 12.01
CA HIS A 144 -3.39 1.18 12.86
C HIS A 144 -2.30 1.91 13.67
N ALA A 145 -2.03 1.48 14.90
CA ALA A 145 -1.06 2.14 15.78
C ALA A 145 0.35 2.27 15.15
N ARG A 146 0.76 1.28 14.36
CA ARG A 146 2.04 1.33 13.63
C ARG A 146 2.06 2.37 12.52
N THR A 147 0.93 2.68 11.88
CA THR A 147 0.83 3.78 10.91
C THR A 147 1.24 5.10 11.54
N LYS A 148 0.75 5.39 12.76
CA LYS A 148 1.17 6.58 13.51
C LYS A 148 2.66 6.61 13.76
N VAL A 149 3.26 5.48 14.15
CA VAL A 149 4.72 5.37 14.37
C VAL A 149 5.46 5.65 13.07
N ARG A 150 5.08 5.01 11.96
CA ARG A 150 5.72 5.20 10.65
C ARG A 150 5.65 6.65 10.18
N LEU A 151 4.50 7.31 10.31
CA LEU A 151 4.33 8.71 9.94
C LEU A 151 5.10 9.69 10.86
N SER A 152 5.48 9.28 12.08
CA SER A 152 6.20 10.14 13.04
C SER A 152 7.72 10.00 12.96
N GLU A 153 8.26 9.15 12.11
CA GLU A 153 9.69 8.87 11.95
C GLU A 153 10.13 9.11 10.50
N PRO A 154 11.41 9.45 10.25
CA PRO A 154 11.90 9.54 8.87
C PRO A 154 12.04 8.15 8.23
N HIS A 155 11.73 8.06 6.94
CA HIS A 155 11.85 6.83 6.18
C HIS A 155 12.44 7.07 4.79
N ASP A 156 13.14 6.05 4.27
CA ASP A 156 13.54 5.98 2.86
C ASP A 156 12.72 4.89 2.16
N LEU A 157 11.91 5.29 1.19
CA LEU A 157 11.06 4.40 0.40
C LEU A 157 11.40 4.55 -1.08
N LEU A 158 11.84 3.46 -1.74
CA LEU A 158 12.20 3.48 -3.17
C LEU A 158 13.24 4.56 -3.53
N GLY A 159 14.16 4.87 -2.60
CA GLY A 159 15.15 5.93 -2.78
C GLY A 159 14.61 7.36 -2.59
N LEU A 160 13.36 7.51 -2.19
CA LEU A 160 12.74 8.79 -1.82
C LEU A 160 12.83 8.96 -0.31
N HIS A 161 13.37 10.09 0.14
CA HIS A 161 13.40 10.42 1.56
C HIS A 161 12.07 11.03 1.99
N MET A 162 11.51 10.54 3.09
CA MET A 162 10.29 11.03 3.71
C MET A 162 10.62 11.53 5.10
N ASP A 163 10.46 12.83 5.32
CA ASP A 163 10.53 13.43 6.63
C ASP A 163 9.34 13.00 7.51
N PRO A 164 9.46 13.07 8.85
CA PRO A 164 8.33 12.88 9.74
C PRO A 164 7.18 13.80 9.38
N GLU A 165 5.97 13.28 9.38
CA GLU A 165 4.77 14.09 9.16
C GLU A 165 4.49 15.02 10.35
N PRO A 166 3.94 16.22 10.13
CA PRO A 166 3.60 17.15 11.19
C PRO A 166 2.50 16.59 12.11
N ALA A 167 2.43 17.09 13.34
CA ALA A 167 1.53 16.56 14.37
C ALA A 167 0.05 16.53 13.96
N ASP A 168 -0.40 17.47 13.11
CA ASP A 168 -1.76 17.54 12.59
C ASP A 168 -2.03 16.57 11.43
N ALA A 169 -0.99 15.86 10.92
CA ALA A 169 -1.13 14.76 9.96
C ALA A 169 -1.11 13.38 10.65
N LEU A 170 -0.79 13.29 11.93
CA LEU A 170 -0.71 12.01 12.63
C LEU A 170 -2.10 11.51 13.05
N PRO A 171 -2.37 10.19 12.94
CA PRO A 171 -3.62 9.62 13.42
C PRO A 171 -3.93 9.98 14.88
N ALA A 172 -5.09 10.61 15.11
CA ALA A 172 -5.57 10.95 16.43
C ALA A 172 -6.11 9.72 17.17
N GLU A 173 -6.73 8.81 16.45
CA GLU A 173 -7.28 7.57 16.97
C GLU A 173 -6.59 6.36 16.34
N THR A 174 -6.10 5.45 17.18
CA THR A 174 -5.39 4.25 16.73
C THR A 174 -5.95 2.98 17.35
N PHE A 175 -5.69 1.85 16.70
CA PHE A 175 -6.03 0.49 17.19
C PHE A 175 -4.91 -0.49 16.80
N THR A 176 -4.91 -1.70 17.39
CA THR A 176 -3.87 -2.72 17.17
C THR A 176 -4.36 -3.96 16.40
N ASP A 177 -5.59 -4.40 16.63
CA ASP A 177 -6.12 -5.62 16.03
C ASP A 177 -7.31 -5.36 15.12
N ALA A 178 -8.38 -4.83 15.70
CA ALA A 178 -9.61 -4.50 14.98
C ALA A 178 -10.32 -3.33 15.64
N ARG A 179 -11.09 -2.62 14.83
CA ARG A 179 -11.97 -1.53 15.29
C ARG A 179 -13.28 -1.54 14.50
N THR A 180 -14.38 -1.28 15.19
CA THR A 180 -15.68 -1.09 14.55
C THR A 180 -16.08 0.39 14.64
N LEU A 181 -16.57 0.93 13.51
CA LEU A 181 -17.13 2.26 13.41
C LEU A 181 -18.54 2.18 12.83
N SER A 182 -19.39 3.10 13.22
CA SER A 182 -20.73 3.27 12.61
C SER A 182 -20.79 4.66 12.00
N ALA A 183 -21.13 4.76 10.73
CA ALA A 183 -21.27 6.03 10.02
C ALA A 183 -22.28 5.91 8.89
N ASN A 184 -23.12 6.93 8.72
CA ASN A 184 -24.07 7.06 7.62
C ASN A 184 -24.97 5.82 7.42
N GLY A 185 -25.27 5.12 8.51
CA GLY A 185 -26.12 3.93 8.52
C GLY A 185 -25.45 2.65 8.00
N ASP A 186 -24.12 2.63 7.88
CA ASP A 186 -23.31 1.42 7.67
C ASP A 186 -22.47 1.11 8.92
N THR A 187 -22.01 -0.12 9.04
CA THR A 187 -21.05 -0.58 10.04
C THR A 187 -19.76 -0.96 9.34
N LEU A 188 -18.68 -0.30 9.74
CA LEU A 188 -17.35 -0.54 9.20
C LEU A 188 -16.53 -1.36 10.19
N THR A 189 -15.90 -2.44 9.72
CA THR A 189 -14.88 -3.18 10.47
C THR A 189 -13.53 -2.90 9.86
N LEU A 190 -12.65 -2.30 10.65
CA LEU A 190 -11.25 -2.11 10.34
C LEU A 190 -10.49 -3.29 10.94
N GLN A 191 -9.76 -4.03 10.12
CA GLN A 191 -9.04 -5.22 10.57
C GLN A 191 -7.56 -5.11 10.21
N TYR A 192 -6.68 -5.24 11.21
CA TYR A 192 -5.25 -5.33 10.97
C TYR A 192 -4.89 -6.58 10.16
N ILE A 193 -3.98 -6.39 9.23
CA ILE A 193 -3.37 -7.43 8.41
C ILE A 193 -1.92 -7.56 8.88
N PRO A 194 -1.47 -8.75 9.33
CA PRO A 194 -0.06 -8.99 9.63
C PRO A 194 0.82 -8.62 8.44
N PRO A 195 2.13 -8.30 8.65
CA PRO A 195 2.99 -7.74 7.61
C PRO A 195 2.86 -8.41 6.25
N ALA A 196 2.35 -7.64 5.29
CA ALA A 196 2.05 -8.07 3.92
C ALA A 196 2.64 -7.08 2.90
N HIS A 197 1.92 -6.00 2.55
CA HIS A 197 2.48 -4.89 1.77
C HIS A 197 3.43 -4.03 2.63
N THR A 198 2.97 -3.69 3.84
CA THR A 198 3.74 -3.05 4.93
C THR A 198 3.49 -3.80 6.25
N ASP A 199 4.00 -3.28 7.36
CA ASP A 199 3.64 -3.71 8.71
C ASP A 199 2.45 -2.95 9.30
N THR A 200 1.78 -2.10 8.52
CA THR A 200 0.71 -1.21 8.97
C THR A 200 -0.65 -1.49 8.32
N ASP A 201 -0.72 -2.44 7.42
CA ASP A 201 -1.86 -2.68 6.55
C ASP A 201 -3.15 -2.98 7.33
N ILE A 202 -4.24 -2.38 6.89
CA ILE A 202 -5.59 -2.74 7.36
C ILE A 202 -6.52 -2.95 6.18
N SER A 203 -7.55 -3.76 6.40
CA SER A 203 -8.73 -3.79 5.53
C SER A 203 -9.89 -3.04 6.16
N VAL A 204 -10.76 -2.45 5.34
CA VAL A 204 -11.97 -1.76 5.78
C VAL A 204 -13.19 -2.40 5.12
N ARG A 205 -14.00 -3.09 5.93
CA ARG A 205 -15.23 -3.76 5.48
C ARG A 205 -16.43 -2.88 5.76
N PHE A 206 -17.20 -2.55 4.73
CA PHE A 206 -18.50 -1.90 4.80
C PHE A 206 -19.57 -2.99 4.76
N ALA A 207 -20.19 -3.28 5.90
CA ALA A 207 -21.07 -4.43 6.05
C ALA A 207 -22.34 -4.32 5.19
N LYS A 208 -23.05 -3.19 5.28
CA LYS A 208 -24.29 -2.96 4.54
C LYS A 208 -24.08 -2.74 3.05
N ALA A 209 -23.02 -2.00 2.68
CA ALA A 209 -22.67 -1.76 1.28
C ALA A 209 -22.12 -3.01 0.58
N ASN A 210 -21.72 -4.03 1.31
CA ASN A 210 -21.01 -5.22 0.84
C ASN A 210 -19.77 -4.86 0.03
N VAL A 211 -18.93 -3.97 0.60
CA VAL A 211 -17.67 -3.51 -0.01
C VAL A 211 -16.52 -3.81 0.95
N LEU A 212 -15.39 -4.25 0.41
CA LEU A 212 -14.14 -4.44 1.14
C LEU A 212 -13.04 -3.61 0.48
N HIS A 213 -12.46 -2.65 1.22
CA HIS A 213 -11.25 -1.94 0.81
C HIS A 213 -10.03 -2.65 1.39
N LEU A 214 -9.06 -2.97 0.55
CA LEU A 214 -7.88 -3.73 0.94
C LEU A 214 -6.60 -2.89 0.96
N GLY A 215 -6.66 -1.61 0.57
CA GLY A 215 -5.44 -0.85 0.36
C GLY A 215 -4.49 -1.62 -0.56
N ASP A 216 -3.20 -1.51 -0.30
CA ASP A 216 -2.14 -2.11 -1.11
C ASP A 216 -1.87 -3.60 -0.82
N LEU A 217 -2.72 -4.22 0.01
CA LEU A 217 -2.80 -5.68 0.00
C LEU A 217 -3.30 -6.20 -1.35
N PHE A 218 -4.05 -5.39 -2.12
CA PHE A 218 -4.57 -5.74 -3.43
C PHE A 218 -4.22 -4.69 -4.49
N PHE A 219 -3.49 -5.13 -5.52
CA PHE A 219 -3.22 -4.40 -6.76
C PHE A 219 -3.96 -5.10 -7.88
N ASN A 220 -4.97 -4.47 -8.46
CA ASN A 220 -5.79 -5.12 -9.48
C ASN A 220 -5.24 -4.85 -10.89
N GLY A 221 -4.73 -5.90 -11.54
CA GLY A 221 -4.20 -5.84 -12.92
C GLY A 221 -2.79 -5.26 -13.06
N ILE A 222 -2.07 -5.09 -11.96
CA ILE A 222 -0.65 -4.67 -11.94
C ILE A 222 0.13 -5.44 -10.88
N TYR A 223 1.43 -5.66 -11.09
CA TYR A 223 2.30 -6.25 -10.08
C TYR A 223 2.39 -5.35 -8.84
N PRO A 224 2.29 -5.92 -7.62
CA PRO A 224 2.36 -5.13 -6.39
C PRO A 224 3.78 -4.68 -6.08
N PHE A 225 3.87 -3.55 -5.41
CA PHE A 225 5.01 -3.21 -4.58
C PHE A 225 4.87 -3.93 -3.23
N ILE A 226 6.01 -4.29 -2.62
CA ILE A 226 6.11 -4.89 -1.28
C ILE A 226 7.18 -4.12 -0.53
N ASP A 227 6.79 -3.45 0.53
CA ASP A 227 7.72 -2.64 1.33
C ASP A 227 8.51 -3.51 2.32
N ALA A 228 9.60 -4.09 1.83
CA ALA A 228 10.51 -4.88 2.67
C ALA A 228 11.15 -4.07 3.81
N SER A 229 11.24 -2.74 3.68
CA SER A 229 11.86 -1.88 4.70
C SER A 229 11.07 -1.84 6.00
N THR A 230 9.75 -2.00 5.92
CA THR A 230 8.84 -2.07 7.06
C THR A 230 8.36 -3.49 7.37
N GLY A 231 8.98 -4.51 6.75
CA GLY A 231 8.67 -5.91 7.02
C GLY A 231 7.61 -6.52 6.10
N GLY A 232 7.16 -5.78 5.07
CA GLY A 232 6.33 -6.32 4.01
C GLY A 232 7.00 -7.52 3.33
N ASN A 233 6.22 -8.54 2.98
CA ASN A 233 6.76 -9.75 2.39
C ASN A 233 5.71 -10.52 1.57
N ILE A 234 6.19 -11.28 0.60
CA ILE A 234 5.33 -12.02 -0.34
C ILE A 234 4.44 -13.06 0.36
N ASN A 235 4.91 -13.70 1.44
CA ASN A 235 4.12 -14.68 2.18
C ASN A 235 2.93 -14.01 2.88
N GLY A 236 3.16 -12.82 3.46
CA GLY A 236 2.12 -11.98 4.04
C GLY A 236 1.09 -11.53 3.00
N MET A 237 1.54 -11.11 1.80
CA MET A 237 0.65 -10.75 0.70
C MET A 237 -0.28 -11.91 0.32
N VAL A 238 0.26 -13.13 0.16
CA VAL A 238 -0.54 -14.32 -0.14
C VAL A 238 -1.52 -14.63 0.99
N ALA A 239 -1.04 -14.67 2.23
CA ALA A 239 -1.88 -14.99 3.40
C ALA A 239 -2.98 -13.93 3.63
N GLY A 240 -2.66 -12.65 3.44
CA GLY A 240 -3.62 -11.56 3.53
C GLY A 240 -4.72 -11.65 2.46
N ALA A 241 -4.35 -11.96 1.21
CA ALA A 241 -5.30 -12.18 0.13
C ALA A 241 -6.20 -13.41 0.39
N GLU A 242 -5.65 -14.50 0.95
CA GLU A 242 -6.41 -15.68 1.37
C GLU A 242 -7.43 -15.36 2.46
N LYS A 243 -7.00 -14.60 3.48
CA LYS A 243 -7.89 -14.16 4.56
C LYS A 243 -9.00 -13.25 4.04
N ALA A 244 -8.68 -12.35 3.11
CA ALA A 244 -9.67 -11.48 2.46
C ALA A 244 -10.69 -12.30 1.65
N LEU A 245 -10.24 -13.29 0.87
CA LEU A 245 -11.12 -14.20 0.12
C LEU A 245 -12.06 -15.01 1.02
N ALA A 246 -11.62 -15.41 2.20
CA ALA A 246 -12.46 -16.11 3.17
C ALA A 246 -13.55 -15.21 3.79
N ALA A 247 -13.37 -13.88 3.75
CA ALA A 247 -14.28 -12.89 4.35
C ALA A 247 -15.28 -12.27 3.35
N VAL A 248 -15.26 -12.68 2.07
CA VAL A 248 -16.09 -12.09 1.00
C VAL A 248 -16.93 -13.15 0.29
N ASP A 249 -18.08 -12.72 -0.22
CA ASP A 249 -18.96 -13.51 -1.09
C ASP A 249 -18.81 -13.09 -2.57
N ALA A 250 -19.60 -13.74 -3.45
CA ALA A 250 -19.56 -13.49 -4.89
C ALA A 250 -20.09 -12.10 -5.29
N GLN A 251 -20.85 -11.43 -4.42
CA GLN A 251 -21.42 -10.11 -4.64
C GLN A 251 -20.58 -8.99 -4.03
N THR A 252 -19.57 -9.33 -3.23
CA THR A 252 -18.70 -8.33 -2.59
C THR A 252 -17.88 -7.59 -3.65
N ARG A 253 -17.98 -6.27 -3.65
CA ARG A 253 -17.07 -5.42 -4.43
C ARG A 253 -15.80 -5.18 -3.62
N ILE A 254 -14.67 -5.34 -4.27
CA ILE A 254 -13.36 -5.24 -3.60
C ILE A 254 -12.59 -4.06 -4.19
N VAL A 255 -12.29 -3.10 -3.35
CA VAL A 255 -11.50 -1.91 -3.74
C VAL A 255 -10.03 -2.21 -3.49
N PRO A 256 -9.21 -2.25 -4.53
CA PRO A 256 -7.75 -2.33 -4.40
C PRO A 256 -7.18 -0.98 -3.99
N GLY A 257 -5.95 -0.93 -3.48
CA GLY A 257 -5.22 0.34 -3.36
C GLY A 257 -4.96 0.95 -4.73
N HIS A 258 -4.56 0.12 -5.70
CA HIS A 258 -4.30 0.54 -7.09
C HIS A 258 -4.99 -0.37 -8.11
N GLY A 259 -5.41 0.22 -9.22
CA GLY A 259 -6.10 -0.46 -10.30
C GLY A 259 -7.62 -0.35 -10.23
N PRO A 260 -8.36 -0.97 -11.15
CA PRO A 260 -9.80 -0.87 -11.23
C PRO A 260 -10.51 -1.58 -10.07
N LEU A 261 -11.76 -1.17 -9.78
CA LEU A 261 -12.65 -1.88 -8.86
C LEU A 261 -12.67 -3.38 -9.19
N GLY A 262 -12.48 -4.19 -8.17
CA GLY A 262 -12.43 -5.64 -8.27
C GLY A 262 -13.64 -6.34 -7.64
N ASP A 263 -13.60 -7.64 -7.73
CA ASP A 263 -14.53 -8.60 -7.18
C ASP A 263 -13.77 -9.81 -6.62
N ARG A 264 -14.50 -10.79 -6.11
CA ARG A 264 -13.91 -12.03 -5.60
C ARG A 264 -13.04 -12.73 -6.66
N ALA A 265 -13.49 -12.79 -7.92
CA ALA A 265 -12.76 -13.49 -8.99
C ALA A 265 -11.43 -12.79 -9.32
N SER A 266 -11.39 -11.45 -9.35
CA SER A 266 -10.15 -10.69 -9.55
C SER A 266 -9.16 -10.86 -8.40
N LEU A 267 -9.64 -10.90 -7.15
CA LEU A 267 -8.79 -11.18 -5.99
C LEU A 267 -8.27 -12.63 -5.99
N GLU A 268 -9.06 -13.62 -6.44
CA GLU A 268 -8.62 -15.00 -6.63
C GLU A 268 -7.50 -15.11 -7.67
N ARG A 269 -7.63 -14.42 -8.81
CA ARG A 269 -6.56 -14.36 -9.83
C ARG A 269 -5.29 -13.71 -9.29
N TYR A 270 -5.43 -12.59 -8.56
CA TYR A 270 -4.30 -11.91 -7.92
C TYR A 270 -3.57 -12.83 -6.93
N ARG A 271 -4.30 -13.45 -6.02
CA ARG A 271 -3.73 -14.40 -5.04
C ARG A 271 -3.04 -15.58 -5.75
N ALA A 272 -3.64 -16.12 -6.82
CA ALA A 272 -3.05 -17.22 -7.59
C ALA A 272 -1.74 -16.79 -8.28
N MET A 273 -1.69 -15.57 -8.85
CA MET A 273 -0.47 -14.99 -9.42
C MET A 273 0.62 -14.87 -8.34
N LEU A 274 0.33 -14.26 -7.19
CA LEU A 274 1.28 -14.09 -6.08
C LEU A 274 1.86 -15.44 -5.63
N ALA A 275 0.99 -16.41 -5.35
CA ALA A 275 1.40 -17.74 -4.88
C ALA A 275 2.26 -18.46 -5.92
N THR A 276 1.86 -18.45 -7.19
CA THR A 276 2.61 -19.12 -8.26
C THR A 276 4.00 -18.52 -8.45
N VAL A 277 4.10 -17.18 -8.51
CA VAL A 277 5.39 -16.50 -8.69
C VAL A 277 6.28 -16.73 -7.46
N ARG A 278 5.73 -16.60 -6.25
CA ARG A 278 6.43 -16.92 -5.00
C ARG A 278 7.02 -18.32 -5.02
N ASP A 279 6.22 -19.34 -5.33
CA ASP A 279 6.63 -20.75 -5.25
C ASP A 279 7.71 -21.07 -6.28
N ARG A 280 7.61 -20.52 -7.49
CA ARG A 280 8.64 -20.68 -8.53
C ARG A 280 9.95 -20.03 -8.13
N ILE A 281 9.91 -18.80 -7.57
CA ILE A 281 11.11 -18.10 -7.11
C ILE A 281 11.70 -18.82 -5.91
N ALA A 282 10.90 -19.31 -4.95
CA ALA A 282 11.35 -20.07 -3.80
C ALA A 282 12.09 -21.35 -4.23
N ALA A 283 11.59 -22.08 -5.21
CA ALA A 283 12.26 -23.28 -5.76
C ALA A 283 13.62 -22.95 -6.38
N LEU A 284 13.69 -21.90 -7.20
CA LEU A 284 14.94 -21.45 -7.80
C LEU A 284 15.96 -20.96 -6.75
N LYS A 285 15.51 -20.15 -5.78
CA LYS A 285 16.35 -19.64 -4.67
C LYS A 285 16.88 -20.80 -3.81
N SER A 286 16.02 -21.80 -3.50
CA SER A 286 16.42 -22.98 -2.74
C SER A 286 17.41 -23.87 -3.49
N SER A 287 17.42 -23.86 -4.82
CA SER A 287 18.44 -24.54 -5.64
C SER A 287 19.75 -23.76 -5.76
N GLY A 288 19.91 -22.65 -5.05
CA GLY A 288 21.11 -21.83 -5.02
C GLY A 288 21.23 -20.83 -6.17
N LYS A 289 20.16 -20.58 -6.94
CA LYS A 289 20.18 -19.58 -8.03
C LYS A 289 20.27 -18.17 -7.46
N ALA A 290 21.20 -17.37 -8.01
CA ALA A 290 21.29 -15.96 -7.72
C ALA A 290 20.12 -15.18 -8.38
N LEU A 291 19.85 -13.97 -7.90
CA LEU A 291 18.74 -13.15 -8.41
C LEU A 291 18.76 -12.99 -9.94
N ALA A 292 19.93 -12.74 -10.53
CA ALA A 292 20.06 -12.59 -11.98
C ALA A 292 19.62 -13.85 -12.75
N ASP A 293 19.96 -15.05 -12.22
CA ASP A 293 19.54 -16.32 -12.82
C ASP A 293 18.01 -16.52 -12.68
N VAL A 294 17.43 -16.09 -11.54
CA VAL A 294 15.99 -16.19 -11.29
C VAL A 294 15.22 -15.25 -12.23
N GLN A 295 15.72 -14.03 -12.45
CA GLN A 295 15.14 -13.08 -13.40
C GLN A 295 15.23 -13.61 -14.83
N ALA A 296 16.39 -14.16 -15.24
CA ALA A 296 16.57 -14.77 -16.56
C ALA A 296 15.63 -15.96 -16.81
N ALA A 297 15.26 -16.69 -15.74
CA ALA A 297 14.27 -17.78 -15.80
C ALA A 297 12.82 -17.32 -15.97
N LYS A 298 12.53 -16.03 -15.82
CA LYS A 298 11.21 -15.39 -16.01
C LYS A 298 10.05 -16.13 -15.29
N PRO A 299 10.10 -16.31 -13.98
CA PRO A 299 9.13 -17.11 -13.23
C PRO A 299 7.70 -16.55 -13.31
N GLY A 300 7.52 -15.26 -13.62
CA GLY A 300 6.26 -14.56 -13.80
C GLY A 300 5.74 -14.52 -15.25
N ALA A 301 6.45 -15.04 -16.26
CA ALA A 301 6.19 -14.80 -17.68
C ALA A 301 4.72 -14.99 -18.12
N ALA A 302 4.01 -15.94 -17.51
CA ALA A 302 2.58 -16.18 -17.81
C ALA A 302 1.66 -15.04 -17.37
N TYR A 303 2.15 -14.15 -16.51
CA TYR A 303 1.41 -13.05 -15.91
C TYR A 303 1.83 -11.67 -16.42
N ASP A 304 3.01 -11.55 -17.05
CA ASP A 304 3.62 -10.27 -17.45
C ASP A 304 2.71 -9.46 -18.39
N ALA A 305 1.98 -10.12 -19.28
CA ALA A 305 1.10 -9.47 -20.24
C ALA A 305 -0.07 -8.72 -19.56
N GLU A 306 -0.58 -9.24 -18.45
CA GLU A 306 -1.66 -8.63 -17.66
C GLU A 306 -1.09 -7.71 -16.57
N TRP A 307 -0.12 -8.19 -15.77
CA TRP A 307 0.31 -7.57 -14.52
C TRP A 307 1.55 -6.68 -14.65
N GLY A 308 2.36 -6.86 -15.69
CA GLY A 308 3.63 -6.15 -15.86
C GLY A 308 3.53 -4.77 -16.50
N LYS A 309 2.34 -4.19 -16.65
CA LYS A 309 2.10 -2.89 -17.32
C LYS A 309 2.04 -1.70 -16.37
N GLY A 310 2.11 -1.95 -15.07
CA GLY A 310 2.08 -0.92 -14.04
C GLY A 310 3.45 -0.30 -13.78
N PHE A 311 3.56 0.41 -12.69
CA PHE A 311 4.83 1.01 -12.23
C PHE A 311 5.88 -0.05 -11.81
N MET A 312 5.46 -1.28 -11.52
CA MET A 312 6.32 -2.41 -11.20
C MET A 312 6.40 -3.34 -12.42
N ASN A 313 7.58 -3.42 -13.05
CA ASN A 313 7.80 -4.39 -14.13
C ASN A 313 8.10 -5.79 -13.59
N ALA A 314 8.14 -6.79 -14.49
CA ALA A 314 8.35 -8.19 -14.13
C ALA A 314 9.67 -8.43 -13.37
N ASP A 315 10.78 -7.85 -13.81
CA ASP A 315 12.10 -8.07 -13.19
C ASP A 315 12.18 -7.42 -11.81
N ALA A 316 11.56 -6.24 -11.64
CA ALA A 316 11.44 -5.57 -10.35
C ALA A 316 10.61 -6.39 -9.37
N PHE A 317 9.46 -6.91 -9.81
CA PHE A 317 8.60 -7.75 -8.98
C PHE A 317 9.31 -9.06 -8.58
N VAL A 318 10.01 -9.73 -9.52
CA VAL A 318 10.83 -10.90 -9.21
C VAL A 318 11.90 -10.58 -8.16
N GLY A 319 12.54 -9.41 -8.28
CA GLY A 319 13.53 -8.94 -7.31
C GLY A 319 12.95 -8.77 -5.91
N LEU A 320 11.77 -8.13 -5.80
CA LEU A 320 11.07 -7.96 -4.53
C LEU A 320 10.67 -9.30 -3.90
N VAL A 321 10.08 -10.19 -4.69
CA VAL A 321 9.69 -11.52 -4.21
C VAL A 321 10.92 -12.31 -3.75
N TYR A 322 12.02 -12.31 -4.53
CA TYR A 322 13.26 -12.99 -4.18
C TYR A 322 13.83 -12.50 -2.84
N ALA A 323 13.76 -11.22 -2.60
CA ALA A 323 14.33 -10.61 -1.39
C ALA A 323 13.44 -10.81 -0.15
N THR A 324 12.13 -10.97 -0.32
CA THR A 324 11.15 -11.08 0.78
C THR A 324 10.73 -12.53 1.09
N LEU A 325 11.38 -13.52 0.46
CA LEU A 325 11.25 -14.96 0.72
C LEU A 325 12.10 -15.42 1.91
#